data_68865a6b4bbf51192eb549afd7c8b8eb
#
_entry.id   68865a6b4bbf51192eb549afd7c8b8eb
#
_cell.length_a   1.000
_cell.length_b   1.000
_cell.length_c   1.000
_cell.angle_alpha   90.00
_cell.angle_beta   90.00
_cell.angle_gamma   90.00
#
_symmetry.space_group_name_H-M   'P 1'
#
loop_
_entity.id
_entity.type
_entity.pdbx_description
1 polymer ?
#
loop_
_entity_poly.entity_id
_entity_poly.type
_entity_poly.pdbx_seq_one_letter_code
_entity_poly.pdbx_strand_id
1 'polypeptide(L)'
;MVNTKRKNRGISPVIATVILVAVTIVTAITASFWMGGLTQSYMKNELLEVSAYVTPGAEGWNVTFDLKNVGPSSISFTGFTVNDVPIGSYTPTINATGFDPLSSGISATGLIEITVDHFSAGTTIEICILTASGMEYPILVGLN
;
A
#
# COMPACT_ATOMS: atom_id res chain seq x y z
N MET A 1 28.44 -33.48 -66.60
CA MET A 1 28.29 -33.43 -65.14
C MET A 1 28.84 -32.08 -64.67
N VAL A 2 27.96 -31.13 -64.38
CA VAL A 2 28.32 -29.81 -63.89
C VAL A 2 28.39 -29.87 -62.37
N ASN A 3 29.58 -29.79 -61.81
CA ASN A 3 29.82 -29.81 -60.36
C ASN A 3 29.64 -28.39 -59.81
N THR A 4 28.44 -28.06 -59.35
CA THR A 4 28.13 -26.81 -58.69
C THR A 4 28.70 -26.83 -57.26
N LYS A 5 29.95 -26.36 -57.08
CA LYS A 5 30.51 -26.08 -55.76
C LYS A 5 29.62 -24.99 -55.08
N ARG A 6 28.79 -25.40 -54.12
CA ARG A 6 28.15 -24.46 -53.18
C ARG A 6 29.26 -23.70 -52.44
N LYS A 7 29.40 -22.41 -52.78
CA LYS A 7 30.23 -21.49 -51.98
C LYS A 7 29.52 -21.32 -50.63
N ASN A 8 29.96 -22.03 -49.61
CA ASN A 8 29.60 -21.73 -48.23
C ASN A 8 30.19 -20.36 -47.90
N ARG A 9 29.37 -19.31 -47.99
CA ARG A 9 29.69 -17.98 -47.46
C ARG A 9 29.59 -18.07 -45.93
N GLY A 10 30.67 -18.48 -45.28
CA GLY A 10 30.78 -18.39 -43.84
C GLY A 10 30.77 -16.93 -43.41
N ILE A 11 29.99 -16.62 -42.42
CA ILE A 11 30.00 -15.28 -41.76
C ILE A 11 31.41 -15.12 -41.18
N SER A 12 32.07 -13.98 -41.46
CA SER A 12 33.37 -13.66 -40.86
C SER A 12 33.26 -13.71 -39.34
N PRO A 13 34.21 -14.34 -38.62
CA PRO A 13 34.22 -14.40 -37.16
C PRO A 13 34.09 -13.01 -36.52
N VAL A 14 34.65 -11.97 -37.14
CA VAL A 14 34.57 -10.57 -36.70
C VAL A 14 33.14 -10.04 -36.77
N ILE A 15 32.41 -10.34 -37.85
CA ILE A 15 31.02 -9.92 -37.97
C ILE A 15 30.15 -10.65 -36.94
N ALA A 16 30.40 -11.93 -36.70
CA ALA A 16 29.69 -12.71 -35.70
C ALA A 16 29.85 -12.12 -34.28
N THR A 17 31.07 -11.73 -33.91
CA THR A 17 31.34 -11.11 -32.60
C THR A 17 30.70 -9.75 -32.47
N VAL A 18 30.69 -8.91 -33.50
CA VAL A 18 30.03 -7.60 -33.49
C VAL A 18 28.49 -7.76 -33.28
N ILE A 19 27.86 -8.69 -34.00
CA ILE A 19 26.45 -8.98 -33.85
C ILE A 19 26.15 -9.47 -32.43
N LEU A 20 26.98 -10.36 -31.87
CA LEU A 20 26.78 -10.89 -30.53
C LEU A 20 26.89 -9.80 -29.46
N VAL A 21 27.86 -8.89 -29.58
CA VAL A 21 28.00 -7.75 -28.67
C VAL A 21 26.82 -6.81 -28.81
N ALA A 22 26.37 -6.52 -30.02
CA ALA A 22 25.20 -5.63 -30.24
C ALA A 22 23.92 -6.22 -29.59
N VAL A 23 23.67 -7.51 -29.79
CA VAL A 23 22.50 -8.19 -29.18
C VAL A 23 22.58 -8.20 -27.64
N THR A 24 23.78 -8.46 -27.08
CA THR A 24 23.94 -8.45 -25.62
C THR A 24 23.70 -7.08 -25.01
N ILE A 25 24.15 -6.00 -25.65
CA ILE A 25 23.90 -4.64 -25.18
C ILE A 25 22.39 -4.31 -25.22
N VAL A 26 21.71 -4.62 -26.32
CA VAL A 26 20.28 -4.36 -26.47
C VAL A 26 19.47 -5.16 -25.44
N THR A 27 19.79 -6.43 -25.24
CA THR A 27 19.10 -7.28 -24.24
C THR A 27 19.35 -6.79 -22.82
N ALA A 28 20.59 -6.36 -22.50
CA ALA A 28 20.92 -5.82 -21.18
C ALA A 28 20.16 -4.53 -20.88
N ILE A 29 20.05 -3.62 -21.84
CA ILE A 29 19.28 -2.36 -21.68
C ILE A 29 17.80 -2.68 -21.51
N THR A 30 17.24 -3.56 -22.34
CA THR A 30 15.83 -3.96 -22.26
C THR A 30 15.51 -4.60 -20.91
N ALA A 31 16.35 -5.50 -20.42
CA ALA A 31 16.20 -6.13 -19.11
C ALA A 31 16.26 -5.10 -17.96
N SER A 32 17.17 -4.11 -18.07
CA SER A 32 17.30 -3.04 -17.06
C SER A 32 16.04 -2.19 -16.98
N PHE A 33 15.43 -1.80 -18.08
CA PHE A 33 14.17 -1.08 -18.10
C PHE A 33 13.02 -1.91 -17.52
N TRP A 34 12.95 -3.19 -17.86
CA TRP A 34 11.91 -4.07 -17.33
C TRP A 34 12.03 -4.28 -15.82
N MET A 35 13.25 -4.50 -15.32
CA MET A 35 13.52 -4.63 -13.88
C MET A 35 13.22 -3.32 -13.13
N GLY A 36 13.56 -2.16 -13.71
CA GLY A 36 13.24 -0.86 -13.12
C GLY A 36 11.73 -0.65 -12.95
N GLY A 37 10.92 -1.06 -13.92
CA GLY A 37 9.46 -1.02 -13.82
C GLY A 37 8.89 -1.93 -12.73
N LEU A 38 9.42 -3.13 -12.57
CA LEU A 38 9.04 -4.05 -11.50
C LEU A 38 9.38 -3.48 -10.12
N THR A 39 10.57 -2.93 -9.94
CA THR A 39 11.01 -2.36 -8.66
C THR A 39 10.07 -1.26 -8.17
N GLN A 40 9.61 -0.38 -9.06
CA GLN A 40 8.63 0.66 -8.70
C GLN A 40 7.28 0.07 -8.24
N SER A 41 6.85 -1.04 -8.81
CA SER A 41 5.61 -1.71 -8.42
C SER A 41 5.71 -2.35 -7.02
N TYR A 42 6.88 -2.90 -6.69
CA TYR A 42 7.13 -3.49 -5.37
C TYR A 42 7.46 -2.45 -4.28
N MET A 43 7.92 -1.25 -4.66
CA MET A 43 8.22 -0.17 -3.70
C MET A 43 7.00 0.63 -3.25
N LYS A 44 5.84 0.42 -3.84
CA LYS A 44 4.58 1.06 -3.41
C LYS A 44 3.91 0.35 -2.23
N ASN A 45 4.67 -0.33 -1.38
CA ASN A 45 4.13 -0.93 -0.19
C ASN A 45 3.84 0.16 0.84
N GLU A 46 2.56 0.36 1.12
CA GLU A 46 2.13 1.12 2.29
C GLU A 46 2.44 0.30 3.53
N LEU A 47 3.13 0.90 4.47
CA LEU A 47 3.40 0.34 5.78
C LEU A 47 2.96 1.36 6.82
N LEU A 48 1.79 1.13 7.39
CA LEU A 48 1.21 1.96 8.44
C LEU A 48 1.40 1.25 9.78
N GLU A 49 2.12 1.87 10.68
CA GLU A 49 2.15 1.49 12.08
C GLU A 49 1.00 2.20 12.79
N VAL A 50 0.13 1.44 13.43
CA VAL A 50 -1.06 1.96 14.09
C VAL A 50 -1.11 1.46 15.52
N SER A 51 -1.31 2.38 16.46
CA SER A 51 -1.70 2.07 17.82
C SER A 51 -2.95 2.85 18.18
N ALA A 52 -3.80 2.28 19.02
CA ALA A 52 -5.04 2.90 19.44
C ALA A 52 -5.22 2.80 20.96
N TYR A 53 -5.78 3.85 21.53
CA TYR A 53 -6.19 3.87 22.94
C TYR A 53 -7.54 4.56 23.08
N VAL A 54 -8.28 4.16 24.11
CA VAL A 54 -9.63 4.66 24.38
C VAL A 54 -9.60 5.56 25.58
N THR A 55 -10.26 6.69 25.48
CA THR A 55 -10.49 7.63 26.59
C THR A 55 -11.98 7.93 26.73
N PRO A 56 -12.49 8.20 27.95
CA PRO A 56 -13.86 8.64 28.10
C PRO A 56 -14.12 9.94 27.33
N GLY A 57 -15.17 9.96 26.52
CA GLY A 57 -15.67 11.14 25.82
C GLY A 57 -16.89 11.75 26.54
N ALA A 58 -17.42 12.85 26.00
CA ALA A 58 -18.57 13.55 26.60
C ALA A 58 -19.87 12.72 26.54
N GLU A 59 -20.05 11.96 25.45
CA GLU A 59 -21.26 11.14 25.20
C GLU A 59 -20.92 9.68 24.88
N GLY A 60 -19.73 9.22 25.32
CA GLY A 60 -19.26 7.86 25.02
C GLY A 60 -17.76 7.72 25.14
N TRP A 61 -17.10 7.31 24.09
CA TRP A 61 -15.67 7.01 24.06
C TRP A 61 -14.99 7.72 22.88
N ASN A 62 -13.80 8.23 23.15
CA ASN A 62 -12.88 8.75 22.15
C ASN A 62 -11.82 7.70 21.88
N VAL A 63 -11.80 7.15 20.70
CA VAL A 63 -10.75 6.24 20.23
C VAL A 63 -9.70 7.06 19.49
N THR A 64 -8.55 7.21 20.11
CA THR A 64 -7.42 7.95 19.53
C THR A 64 -6.46 6.97 18.86
N PHE A 65 -6.08 7.27 17.63
CA PHE A 65 -5.15 6.48 16.83
C PHE A 65 -3.86 7.25 16.66
N ASP A 66 -2.75 6.68 17.06
CA ASP A 66 -1.43 7.14 16.70
C ASP A 66 -0.99 6.40 15.42
N LEU A 67 -0.84 7.15 14.35
CA LEU A 67 -0.56 6.67 13.01
C LEU A 67 0.85 7.08 12.61
N LYS A 68 1.64 6.14 12.09
CA LYS A 68 2.97 6.44 11.56
C LYS A 68 3.18 5.73 10.24
N ASN A 69 3.49 6.49 9.21
CA ASN A 69 3.84 5.93 7.92
C ASN A 69 5.33 5.54 7.92
N VAL A 70 5.60 4.26 8.01
CA VAL A 70 6.98 3.71 7.95
C VAL A 70 7.32 3.19 6.55
N GLY A 71 6.38 3.30 5.61
CA GLY A 71 6.56 2.93 4.20
C GLY A 71 7.19 4.05 3.36
N PRO A 72 7.63 3.71 2.15
CA PRO A 72 8.21 4.67 1.21
C PRO A 72 7.18 5.55 0.49
N SER A 73 5.91 5.15 0.46
CA SER A 73 4.83 5.83 -0.24
C SER A 73 3.94 6.61 0.71
N SER A 74 3.30 7.70 0.22
CA SER A 74 2.29 8.40 1.01
C SER A 74 1.02 7.54 1.14
N ILE A 75 0.40 7.58 2.31
CA ILE A 75 -0.84 6.87 2.63
C ILE A 75 -1.98 7.88 2.63
N SER A 76 -3.06 7.55 1.94
CA SER A 76 -4.31 8.31 1.99
C SER A 76 -5.42 7.41 2.53
N PHE A 77 -6.21 7.94 3.44
CA PHE A 77 -7.33 7.22 4.05
C PHE A 77 -8.59 7.44 3.22
N THR A 78 -9.35 6.38 2.97
CA THR A 78 -10.58 6.42 2.15
C THR A 78 -11.83 6.15 2.94
N GLY A 79 -11.73 5.46 4.07
CA GLY A 79 -12.88 5.14 4.88
C GLY A 79 -12.53 4.41 6.17
N PHE A 80 -13.55 4.27 7.00
CA PHE A 80 -13.47 3.57 8.27
C PHE A 80 -14.70 2.69 8.44
N THR A 81 -14.50 1.50 9.00
CA THR A 81 -15.61 0.63 9.41
C THR A 81 -15.50 0.31 10.88
N VAL A 82 -16.63 0.06 11.51
CA VAL A 82 -16.71 -0.46 12.88
C VAL A 82 -17.52 -1.76 12.80
N ASN A 83 -16.92 -2.86 13.21
CA ASN A 83 -17.52 -4.21 13.08
C ASN A 83 -18.03 -4.48 11.65
N ASP A 84 -17.19 -4.19 10.63
CA ASP A 84 -17.47 -4.32 9.19
C ASP A 84 -18.56 -3.37 8.65
N VAL A 85 -19.12 -2.48 9.46
CA VAL A 85 -20.12 -1.50 9.05
C VAL A 85 -19.46 -0.13 8.85
N PRO A 86 -19.65 0.53 7.69
CA PRO A 86 -19.10 1.87 7.46
C PRO A 86 -19.61 2.86 8.51
N ILE A 87 -18.73 3.72 9.04
CA ILE A 87 -19.07 4.67 10.11
C ILE A 87 -20.22 5.61 9.73
N GLY A 88 -20.37 5.96 8.46
CA GLY A 88 -21.47 6.77 7.94
C GLY A 88 -22.86 6.11 7.96
N SER A 89 -22.91 4.79 8.19
CA SER A 89 -24.17 4.01 8.28
C SER A 89 -24.76 3.97 9.69
N TYR A 90 -24.03 4.43 10.68
CA TYR A 90 -24.52 4.53 12.07
C TYR A 90 -25.42 5.74 12.28
N THR A 91 -26.37 5.64 13.20
CA THR A 91 -27.25 6.75 13.59
C THR A 91 -27.28 6.87 15.12
N PRO A 92 -26.73 7.94 15.71
CA PRO A 92 -26.03 9.08 15.06
C PRO A 92 -24.75 8.64 14.33
N THR A 93 -24.32 9.42 13.33
CA THR A 93 -23.12 9.10 12.55
C THR A 93 -21.87 9.12 13.42
N ILE A 94 -21.03 8.10 13.31
CA ILE A 94 -19.72 8.05 13.96
C ILE A 94 -18.77 9.01 13.21
N ASN A 95 -18.15 9.93 13.92
CA ASN A 95 -17.25 10.91 13.35
C ASN A 95 -15.79 10.43 13.41
N ALA A 96 -15.07 10.66 12.32
CA ALA A 96 -13.62 10.44 12.24
C ALA A 96 -12.94 11.75 11.84
N THR A 97 -11.91 12.17 12.58
CA THR A 97 -11.17 13.41 12.36
C THR A 97 -9.67 13.19 12.50
N GLY A 98 -8.84 14.02 11.86
CA GLY A 98 -7.38 13.94 11.97
C GLY A 98 -6.74 12.87 11.08
N PHE A 99 -7.45 12.33 10.09
CA PHE A 99 -6.94 11.34 9.15
C PHE A 99 -6.53 11.98 7.81
N ASP A 100 -5.64 12.95 7.87
CA ASP A 100 -5.06 13.57 6.68
C ASP A 100 -4.05 12.62 5.99
N PRO A 101 -3.77 12.82 4.69
CA PRO A 101 -2.78 12.02 3.99
C PRO A 101 -1.41 12.06 4.67
N LEU A 102 -0.82 10.90 4.92
CA LEU A 102 0.44 10.73 5.63
C LEU A 102 1.61 10.52 4.67
N SER A 103 2.52 11.47 4.56
CA SER A 103 3.76 11.29 3.82
C SER A 103 4.69 10.28 4.51
N SER A 104 5.64 9.72 3.75
CA SER A 104 6.64 8.78 4.29
C SER A 104 7.37 9.35 5.50
N GLY A 105 7.49 8.57 6.56
CA GLY A 105 8.17 8.93 7.80
C GLY A 105 7.40 9.88 8.74
N ILE A 106 6.21 10.34 8.36
CA ILE A 106 5.40 11.27 9.17
C ILE A 106 4.45 10.49 10.09
N SER A 107 4.23 11.06 11.28
CA SER A 107 3.23 10.58 12.24
C SER A 107 2.09 11.59 12.36
N ALA A 108 0.88 11.10 12.57
CA ALA A 108 -0.30 11.89 12.86
C ALA A 108 -1.19 11.19 13.88
N THR A 109 -2.12 11.94 14.45
CA THR A 109 -3.11 11.41 15.39
C THR A 109 -4.49 11.57 14.79
N GLY A 110 -5.22 10.46 14.71
CA GLY A 110 -6.62 10.43 14.31
C GLY A 110 -7.54 10.18 15.50
N LEU A 111 -8.78 10.65 15.43
CA LEU A 111 -9.79 10.48 16.47
C LEU A 111 -11.07 9.93 15.85
N ILE A 112 -11.65 8.91 16.48
CA ILE A 112 -13.01 8.41 16.19
C ILE A 112 -13.83 8.51 17.46
N GLU A 113 -14.95 9.24 17.37
CA GLU A 113 -15.88 9.45 18.47
C GLU A 113 -17.02 8.43 18.40
N ILE A 114 -17.15 7.61 19.45
CA ILE A 114 -18.17 6.56 19.57
C ILE A 114 -19.11 6.92 20.71
N THR A 115 -20.40 6.97 20.44
CA THR A 115 -21.41 7.29 21.44
C THR A 115 -21.95 6.03 22.12
N VAL A 116 -22.50 6.21 23.32
CA VAL A 116 -23.16 5.12 24.10
C VAL A 116 -24.39 4.55 23.41
N ASP A 117 -24.94 5.27 22.42
CA ASP A 117 -26.12 4.82 21.67
C ASP A 117 -25.80 3.61 20.76
N HIS A 118 -24.52 3.45 20.37
CA HIS A 118 -24.09 2.38 19.48
C HIS A 118 -23.59 1.14 20.22
N PHE A 119 -22.84 1.34 21.33
CA PHE A 119 -22.19 0.27 22.04
C PHE A 119 -22.25 0.48 23.56
N SER A 120 -22.30 -0.62 24.31
CA SER A 120 -22.27 -0.59 25.77
C SER A 120 -20.84 -0.62 26.29
N ALA A 121 -20.63 -0.08 27.51
CA ALA A 121 -19.36 -0.21 28.22
C ALA A 121 -18.98 -1.67 28.40
N GLY A 122 -17.70 -1.98 28.26
CA GLY A 122 -17.15 -3.35 28.32
C GLY A 122 -17.22 -4.11 26.99
N THR A 123 -17.77 -3.52 25.94
CA THR A 123 -17.78 -4.12 24.59
C THR A 123 -16.42 -3.96 23.92
N THR A 124 -15.95 -4.99 23.25
CA THR A 124 -14.81 -4.90 22.34
C THR A 124 -15.34 -4.73 20.91
N ILE A 125 -14.84 -3.74 20.21
CA ILE A 125 -15.20 -3.46 18.82
C ILE A 125 -13.95 -3.56 17.94
N GLU A 126 -14.15 -3.90 16.67
CA GLU A 126 -13.13 -3.84 15.65
C GLU A 126 -13.31 -2.55 14.83
N ILE A 127 -12.27 -1.74 14.76
CA ILE A 127 -12.23 -0.57 13.89
C ILE A 127 -11.24 -0.87 12.78
N CYS A 128 -11.68 -0.82 11.53
CA CYS A 128 -10.83 -1.03 10.39
C CYS A 128 -10.63 0.28 9.63
N ILE A 129 -9.36 0.63 9.40
CA ILE A 129 -8.94 1.79 8.61
C ILE A 129 -8.67 1.31 7.18
N LEU A 130 -9.34 1.94 6.21
CA LEU A 130 -9.17 1.64 4.79
C LEU A 130 -8.34 2.73 4.11
N THR A 131 -7.37 2.29 3.32
CA THR A 131 -6.50 3.19 2.55
C THR A 131 -6.85 3.20 1.06
N ALA A 132 -6.37 4.21 0.35
CA ALA A 132 -6.61 4.36 -1.10
C ALA A 132 -5.95 3.26 -1.94
N SER A 133 -4.94 2.58 -1.41
CA SER A 133 -4.32 1.41 -2.05
C SER A 133 -5.13 0.12 -1.88
N GLY A 134 -6.20 0.15 -1.07
CA GLY A 134 -7.02 -1.00 -0.76
C GLY A 134 -6.48 -1.87 0.39
N MET A 135 -5.53 -1.34 1.17
CA MET A 135 -5.08 -2.02 2.39
C MET A 135 -6.04 -1.74 3.55
N GLU A 136 -6.23 -2.73 4.39
CA GLU A 136 -7.11 -2.72 5.54
C GLU A 136 -6.29 -2.92 6.83
N TYR A 137 -6.52 -2.07 7.81
CA TYR A 137 -5.84 -2.13 9.11
C TYR A 137 -6.88 -2.32 10.21
N PRO A 138 -7.22 -3.59 10.54
CA PRO A 138 -8.16 -3.89 11.63
C PRO A 138 -7.49 -3.73 13.00
N ILE A 139 -8.16 -3.06 13.93
CA ILE A 139 -7.70 -2.79 15.28
C ILE A 139 -8.82 -3.08 16.25
N LEU A 140 -8.55 -3.92 17.25
CA LEU A 140 -9.49 -4.23 18.31
C LEU A 140 -9.32 -3.24 19.48
N VAL A 141 -10.41 -2.62 19.89
CA VAL A 141 -10.45 -1.69 21.02
C VAL A 141 -11.56 -2.06 21.99
N GLY A 142 -11.25 -2.01 23.30
CA GLY A 142 -12.23 -2.25 24.37
C GLY A 142 -12.79 -0.92 24.88
N LEU A 143 -14.10 -0.79 24.88
CA LEU A 143 -14.82 0.40 25.39
C LEU A 143 -15.04 0.25 26.89
N ASN A 144 -14.11 0.76 27.70
CA ASN A 144 -14.13 0.62 29.16
C ASN A 144 -14.61 1.90 29.84
#